data_6473290fabb4def6db056f64a1d9e77e
#
_entry.id   6473290fabb4def6db056f64a1d9e77e
#
_cell.length_a   1.000
_cell.length_b   1.000
_cell.length_c   1.000
_cell.angle_alpha   90.00
_cell.angle_beta   90.00
_cell.angle_gamma   90.00
#
_symmetry.space_group_name_H-M   'P 1'
#
loop_
_entity.id
_entity.type
_entity.pdbx_description
1 polymer ?
#
loop_
_entity_poly.entity_id
_entity_poly.type
_entity_poly.pdbx_seq_one_letter_code
_entity_poly.pdbx_strand_id
1 'polypeptide(L)'
;MKKLLLSTIMLLGLNLMASAQIEEPKNTPELEFALQLKVTLGDAYSCGETQHGRRTIIPITGGTFEGPNIKGTIINGGADYQIANTALNRTELEAIYCIKTDDGVNIHIRNRGIITSGKDANGNPSFYFKCAPQFEAPADSKYAWLNNSLFVCSPDFSQQFKGIVLNVCRVK
;
A
#
# COMPACT_ATOMS: atom_id res chain seq x y z
N MET A 1 78.22 -6.92 -33.15
CA MET A 1 76.85 -7.49 -33.26
C MET A 1 76.03 -6.92 -32.10
N LYS A 2 75.27 -5.88 -32.32
CA LYS A 2 74.44 -5.21 -31.31
C LYS A 2 73.01 -5.78 -31.41
N LYS A 3 72.54 -6.45 -30.35
CA LYS A 3 71.16 -6.91 -30.24
C LYS A 3 70.28 -5.76 -29.76
N LEU A 4 69.31 -5.37 -30.57
CA LEU A 4 68.31 -4.39 -30.26
C LEU A 4 67.15 -5.12 -29.50
N LEU A 5 66.94 -4.76 -28.22
CA LEU A 5 65.76 -5.21 -27.46
C LEU A 5 64.63 -4.24 -27.73
N LEU A 6 63.60 -4.74 -28.41
CA LEU A 6 62.32 -4.00 -28.61
C LEU A 6 61.41 -4.26 -27.39
N SER A 7 61.26 -3.25 -26.57
CA SER A 7 60.32 -3.30 -25.42
C SER A 7 58.95 -2.87 -25.88
N THR A 8 58.00 -3.83 -25.95
CA THR A 8 56.62 -3.59 -26.28
C THR A 8 55.88 -3.19 -24.99
N ILE A 9 55.59 -1.91 -24.83
CA ILE A 9 54.73 -1.43 -23.76
C ILE A 9 53.27 -1.68 -24.15
N MET A 10 52.66 -2.67 -23.49
CA MET A 10 51.24 -2.97 -23.60
C MET A 10 50.46 -2.00 -22.71
N LEU A 11 49.88 -0.95 -23.29
CA LEU A 11 48.94 -0.05 -22.59
C LEU A 11 47.65 -0.79 -22.34
N LEU A 12 47.45 -1.28 -21.11
CA LEU A 12 46.12 -1.71 -20.63
C LEU A 12 45.28 -0.46 -20.41
N GLY A 13 44.38 -0.15 -21.35
CA GLY A 13 43.35 0.84 -21.17
C GLY A 13 42.33 0.35 -20.15
N LEU A 14 42.41 0.81 -18.90
CA LEU A 14 41.31 0.70 -17.94
C LEU A 14 40.19 1.62 -18.41
N ASN A 15 39.16 1.06 -19.05
CA ASN A 15 37.88 1.73 -19.21
C ASN A 15 37.20 1.80 -17.83
N LEU A 16 37.43 2.89 -17.10
CA LEU A 16 36.59 3.30 -15.97
C LEU A 16 35.21 3.63 -16.53
N MET A 17 34.29 2.67 -16.51
CA MET A 17 32.85 2.95 -16.65
C MET A 17 32.49 3.80 -15.42
N ALA A 18 32.51 5.11 -15.56
CA ALA A 18 31.88 5.99 -14.59
C ALA A 18 30.39 5.71 -14.60
N SER A 19 29.94 4.90 -13.65
CA SER A 19 28.51 4.78 -13.37
C SER A 19 28.02 6.16 -12.96
N ALA A 20 27.24 6.81 -13.83
CA ALA A 20 26.58 8.06 -13.50
C ALA A 20 25.65 7.76 -12.32
N GLN A 21 26.05 8.20 -11.13
CA GLN A 21 25.23 8.10 -9.93
C GLN A 21 24.04 9.05 -10.15
N ILE A 22 22.84 8.47 -10.33
CA ILE A 22 21.62 9.26 -10.40
C ILE A 22 21.44 9.88 -9.00
N GLU A 23 21.49 11.20 -8.90
CA GLU A 23 21.20 11.89 -7.63
C GLU A 23 19.75 11.64 -7.25
N GLU A 24 19.48 11.43 -5.96
CA GLU A 24 18.12 11.33 -5.46
C GLU A 24 17.35 12.62 -5.79
N PRO A 25 16.13 12.48 -6.34
CA PRO A 25 15.35 13.66 -6.69
C PRO A 25 15.01 14.48 -5.44
N LYS A 26 15.19 15.80 -5.52
CA LYS A 26 14.92 16.72 -4.40
C LYS A 26 13.44 16.87 -4.05
N ASN A 27 12.55 16.38 -4.93
CA ASN A 27 11.09 16.49 -4.80
C ASN A 27 10.46 15.12 -4.56
N THR A 28 10.94 14.35 -3.57
CA THR A 28 10.28 13.11 -3.15
C THR A 28 9.01 13.45 -2.37
N PRO A 29 7.88 12.78 -2.66
CA PRO A 29 6.65 13.00 -1.89
C PRO A 29 6.85 12.64 -0.41
N GLU A 30 6.36 13.51 0.47
CA GLU A 30 6.32 13.24 1.90
C GLU A 30 4.97 12.64 2.30
N LEU A 31 4.95 11.94 3.43
CA LEU A 31 3.73 11.35 3.98
C LEU A 31 3.32 12.07 5.26
N GLU A 32 2.06 12.49 5.33
CA GLU A 32 1.44 13.09 6.50
C GLU A 32 0.36 12.16 7.05
N PHE A 33 0.40 11.84 8.34
CA PHE A 33 -0.65 11.04 8.98
C PHE A 33 -2.01 11.73 8.85
N ALA A 34 -2.98 11.02 8.28
CA ALA A 34 -4.33 11.53 8.05
C ALA A 34 -5.34 10.93 9.02
N LEU A 35 -5.40 9.62 9.13
CA LEU A 35 -6.30 8.90 10.06
C LEU A 35 -5.88 7.45 10.26
N GLN A 36 -6.32 6.87 11.37
CA GLN A 36 -6.27 5.43 11.64
C GLN A 36 -7.68 4.86 11.52
N LEU A 37 -7.81 3.74 10.81
CA LEU A 37 -9.06 2.98 10.68
C LEU A 37 -8.92 1.68 11.50
N LYS A 38 -9.87 1.42 12.40
CA LYS A 38 -10.02 0.16 13.14
C LYS A 38 -11.25 -0.56 12.60
N VAL A 39 -11.04 -1.44 11.61
CA VAL A 39 -12.11 -2.07 10.83
C VAL A 39 -12.45 -3.41 11.42
N THR A 40 -13.69 -3.62 11.88
CA THR A 40 -14.19 -4.93 12.31
C THR A 40 -14.65 -5.75 11.11
N LEU A 41 -14.30 -7.03 11.12
CA LEU A 41 -14.52 -7.95 10.02
C LEU A 41 -15.48 -9.07 10.43
N GLY A 42 -16.33 -9.49 9.51
CA GLY A 42 -17.15 -10.69 9.63
C GLY A 42 -16.43 -11.93 9.11
N ASP A 43 -17.14 -13.04 9.11
CA ASP A 43 -16.63 -14.31 8.62
C ASP A 43 -16.42 -14.25 7.10
N ALA A 44 -15.19 -14.55 6.68
CA ALA A 44 -14.82 -14.60 5.27
C ALA A 44 -15.48 -15.81 4.58
N TYR A 45 -15.92 -15.60 3.34
CA TYR A 45 -16.40 -16.69 2.51
C TYR A 45 -15.73 -16.66 1.13
N SER A 46 -15.53 -17.86 0.55
CA SER A 46 -14.86 -18.03 -0.73
C SER A 46 -15.83 -18.39 -1.83
N CYS A 47 -15.67 -17.75 -3.00
CA CYS A 47 -16.35 -18.16 -4.24
C CYS A 47 -15.55 -19.23 -5.02
N GLY A 48 -14.43 -19.71 -4.46
CA GLY A 48 -13.54 -20.68 -5.08
C GLY A 48 -12.58 -20.09 -6.11
N GLU A 49 -12.02 -20.97 -6.94
CA GLU A 49 -11.16 -20.56 -8.06
C GLU A 49 -12.01 -20.03 -9.21
N THR A 50 -11.61 -18.88 -9.73
CA THR A 50 -12.25 -18.20 -10.86
C THR A 50 -11.22 -17.94 -11.97
N GLN A 51 -11.66 -17.46 -13.14
CA GLN A 51 -10.74 -17.03 -14.21
C GLN A 51 -9.77 -15.91 -13.79
N HIS A 52 -10.01 -15.25 -12.66
CA HIS A 52 -9.15 -14.19 -12.13
C HIS A 52 -8.28 -14.63 -10.94
N GLY A 53 -8.44 -15.87 -10.46
CA GLY A 53 -7.82 -16.43 -9.25
C GLY A 53 -8.86 -16.78 -8.19
N ARG A 54 -8.39 -17.12 -6.98
CA ARG A 54 -9.28 -17.45 -5.86
C ARG A 54 -9.95 -16.20 -5.31
N ARG A 55 -11.27 -16.15 -5.42
CA ARG A 55 -12.08 -15.06 -4.89
C ARG A 55 -12.46 -15.33 -3.43
N THR A 56 -12.14 -14.38 -2.55
CA THR A 56 -12.60 -14.37 -1.15
C THR A 56 -13.25 -13.02 -0.85
N ILE A 57 -14.34 -13.03 -0.11
CA ILE A 57 -15.04 -11.83 0.32
C ILE A 57 -15.05 -11.80 1.84
N ILE A 58 -14.62 -10.68 2.42
CA ILE A 58 -14.56 -10.46 3.86
C ILE A 58 -15.50 -9.31 4.21
N PRO A 59 -16.67 -9.59 4.84
CA PRO A 59 -17.60 -8.54 5.23
C PRO A 59 -16.97 -7.54 6.19
N ILE A 60 -17.26 -6.26 6.01
CA ILE A 60 -16.93 -5.18 6.94
C ILE A 60 -18.16 -4.93 7.79
N THR A 61 -18.04 -5.19 9.09
CA THR A 61 -19.17 -5.14 10.03
C THR A 61 -19.24 -3.87 10.84
N GLY A 62 -18.25 -2.97 10.70
CA GLY A 62 -18.20 -1.70 11.42
C GLY A 62 -16.79 -1.35 11.87
N GLY A 63 -16.69 -0.59 12.94
CA GLY A 63 -15.43 -0.14 13.52
C GLY A 63 -15.42 1.36 13.78
N THR A 64 -14.25 1.90 14.02
CA THR A 64 -14.02 3.33 14.29
C THR A 64 -12.87 3.86 13.47
N PHE A 65 -12.81 5.17 13.32
CA PHE A 65 -11.65 5.86 12.77
C PHE A 65 -11.38 7.16 13.50
N GLU A 66 -10.11 7.54 13.56
CA GLU A 66 -9.68 8.77 14.19
C GLU A 66 -8.42 9.32 13.53
N GLY A 67 -8.34 10.63 13.39
CA GLY A 67 -7.20 11.37 12.89
C GLY A 67 -7.22 12.81 13.40
N PRO A 68 -6.20 13.62 13.07
CA PRO A 68 -6.09 14.99 13.57
C PRO A 68 -7.30 15.88 13.27
N ASN A 69 -7.97 15.66 12.13
CA ASN A 69 -9.05 16.51 11.63
C ASN A 69 -10.36 15.75 11.34
N ILE A 70 -10.42 14.47 11.69
CA ILE A 70 -11.56 13.62 11.36
C ILE A 70 -11.67 12.45 12.33
N LYS A 71 -12.89 12.12 12.77
CA LYS A 71 -13.19 10.93 13.56
C LYS A 71 -14.63 10.47 13.39
N GLY A 72 -14.91 9.23 13.77
CA GLY A 72 -16.25 8.67 13.67
C GLY A 72 -16.27 7.15 13.62
N THR A 73 -17.27 6.59 12.94
CA THR A 73 -17.53 5.16 12.88
C THR A 73 -17.52 4.64 11.44
N ILE A 74 -17.20 3.36 11.28
CA ILE A 74 -17.30 2.64 10.01
C ILE A 74 -18.71 2.05 9.93
N ILE A 75 -19.38 2.27 8.80
CA ILE A 75 -20.75 1.81 8.59
C ILE A 75 -20.71 0.32 8.19
N ASN A 76 -21.54 -0.49 8.82
CA ASN A 76 -21.73 -1.88 8.43
C ASN A 76 -22.35 -1.98 7.03
N GLY A 77 -21.94 -2.96 6.23
CA GLY A 77 -22.52 -3.26 4.91
C GLY A 77 -21.53 -3.22 3.73
N GLY A 78 -20.26 -2.89 4.00
CA GLY A 78 -19.18 -3.02 3.02
C GLY A 78 -18.51 -4.39 3.05
N ALA A 79 -17.56 -4.59 2.14
CA ALA A 79 -16.71 -5.79 2.15
C ALA A 79 -15.35 -5.53 1.49
N ASP A 80 -14.38 -6.39 1.79
CA ASP A 80 -13.13 -6.51 1.07
C ASP A 80 -13.21 -7.69 0.08
N TYR A 81 -13.07 -7.39 -1.20
CA TYR A 81 -13.17 -8.33 -2.31
C TYR A 81 -11.78 -8.74 -2.77
N GLN A 82 -11.26 -9.83 -2.23
CA GLN A 82 -9.90 -10.28 -2.49
C GLN A 82 -9.83 -11.22 -3.70
N ILE A 83 -8.76 -11.09 -4.49
CA ILE A 83 -8.35 -12.07 -5.49
C ILE A 83 -6.93 -12.55 -5.16
N ALA A 84 -6.80 -13.83 -4.84
CA ALA A 84 -5.51 -14.44 -4.60
C ALA A 84 -5.01 -15.22 -5.83
N ASN A 85 -3.79 -14.92 -6.25
CA ASN A 85 -3.04 -15.71 -7.22
C ASN A 85 -1.94 -16.46 -6.48
N THR A 86 -2.19 -17.75 -6.21
CA THR A 86 -1.28 -18.57 -5.41
C THR A 86 0.05 -18.85 -6.12
N ALA A 87 0.06 -18.92 -7.44
CA ALA A 87 1.29 -19.13 -8.22
C ALA A 87 2.25 -17.94 -8.13
N LEU A 88 1.72 -16.74 -7.87
CA LEU A 88 2.50 -15.51 -7.70
C LEU A 88 2.71 -15.12 -6.22
N ASN A 89 2.18 -15.88 -5.27
CA ASN A 89 2.12 -15.49 -3.85
C ASN A 89 1.61 -14.05 -3.66
N ARG A 90 0.58 -13.68 -4.42
CA ARG A 90 0.04 -12.33 -4.50
C ARG A 90 -1.48 -12.34 -4.28
N THR A 91 -1.95 -11.43 -3.43
CA THR A 91 -3.38 -11.14 -3.27
C THR A 91 -3.64 -9.67 -3.56
N GLU A 92 -4.64 -9.40 -4.38
CA GLU A 92 -5.17 -8.07 -4.59
C GLU A 92 -6.39 -7.87 -3.69
N LEU A 93 -6.49 -6.70 -3.10
CA LEU A 93 -7.54 -6.29 -2.18
C LEU A 93 -8.36 -5.18 -2.82
N GLU A 94 -9.66 -5.19 -2.62
CA GLU A 94 -10.53 -4.08 -2.94
C GLU A 94 -11.63 -3.98 -1.88
N ALA A 95 -11.38 -3.18 -0.84
CA ALA A 95 -12.38 -2.91 0.18
C ALA A 95 -13.24 -1.70 -0.21
N ILE A 96 -14.56 -1.90 -0.23
CA ILE A 96 -15.54 -0.87 -0.56
C ILE A 96 -16.51 -0.74 0.62
N TYR A 97 -16.56 0.42 1.25
CA TYR A 97 -17.37 0.68 2.42
C TYR A 97 -17.57 2.18 2.66
N CYS A 98 -18.39 2.52 3.64
CA CYS A 98 -18.62 3.91 4.05
C CYS A 98 -18.20 4.12 5.51
N ILE A 99 -17.80 5.35 5.81
CA ILE A 99 -17.59 5.85 7.16
C ILE A 99 -18.55 6.99 7.43
N LYS A 100 -18.89 7.19 8.70
CA LYS A 100 -19.72 8.31 9.17
C LYS A 100 -18.96 9.10 10.23
N THR A 101 -18.76 10.37 9.99
CA THR A 101 -18.11 11.27 10.94
C THR A 101 -19.01 11.55 12.15
N ASP A 102 -18.43 12.00 13.27
CA ASP A 102 -19.17 12.32 14.50
C ASP A 102 -20.19 13.44 14.28
N ASP A 103 -19.98 14.32 13.32
CA ASP A 103 -20.93 15.36 12.90
C ASP A 103 -21.90 14.92 11.80
N GLY A 104 -21.93 13.60 11.49
CA GLY A 104 -22.98 12.98 10.69
C GLY A 104 -22.72 12.90 9.18
N VAL A 105 -21.56 13.30 8.69
CA VAL A 105 -21.21 13.24 7.25
C VAL A 105 -20.82 11.83 6.85
N ASN A 106 -21.45 11.29 5.81
CA ASN A 106 -21.08 10.00 5.22
C ASN A 106 -20.00 10.21 4.15
N ILE A 107 -18.98 9.36 4.17
CA ILE A 107 -17.86 9.37 3.22
C ILE A 107 -17.68 7.95 2.69
N HIS A 108 -17.68 7.80 1.37
CA HIS A 108 -17.42 6.52 0.73
C HIS A 108 -15.90 6.29 0.62
N ILE A 109 -15.48 5.04 0.81
CA ILE A 109 -14.08 4.61 0.69
C ILE A 109 -14.00 3.44 -0.29
N ARG A 110 -13.05 3.54 -1.21
CA ARG A 110 -12.56 2.45 -2.03
C ARG A 110 -11.07 2.27 -1.77
N ASN A 111 -10.70 1.22 -1.07
CA ASN A 111 -9.34 0.97 -0.66
C ASN A 111 -8.76 -0.23 -1.41
N ARG A 112 -7.88 0.03 -2.37
CA ARG A 112 -7.18 -1.01 -3.12
C ARG A 112 -5.82 -1.29 -2.52
N GLY A 113 -5.44 -2.57 -2.49
CA GLY A 113 -4.17 -2.96 -1.91
C GLY A 113 -3.58 -4.21 -2.52
N ILE A 114 -2.35 -4.48 -2.11
CA ILE A 114 -1.58 -5.64 -2.53
C ILE A 114 -0.96 -6.27 -1.31
N ILE A 115 -1.10 -7.60 -1.21
CA ILE A 115 -0.32 -8.44 -0.31
C ILE A 115 0.58 -9.33 -1.17
N THR A 116 1.86 -9.38 -0.83
CA THR A 116 2.79 -10.38 -1.38
C THR A 116 3.58 -11.01 -0.24
N SER A 117 3.91 -12.28 -0.42
CA SER A 117 4.81 -13.01 0.48
C SER A 117 5.84 -13.77 -0.36
N GLY A 118 7.04 -13.95 0.19
CA GLY A 118 8.12 -14.59 -0.54
C GLY A 118 9.43 -14.55 0.23
N LYS A 119 10.51 -14.40 -0.52
CA LYS A 119 11.85 -14.21 0.04
C LYS A 119 12.46 -12.95 -0.55
N ASP A 120 13.25 -12.25 0.24
CA ASP A 120 14.08 -11.13 -0.22
C ASP A 120 15.32 -11.64 -1.01
N ALA A 121 16.15 -10.71 -1.49
CA ALA A 121 17.38 -11.02 -2.23
C ALA A 121 18.40 -11.85 -1.43
N ASN A 122 18.28 -11.86 -0.10
CA ASN A 122 19.15 -12.61 0.81
C ASN A 122 18.54 -13.98 1.22
N GLY A 123 17.33 -14.31 0.72
CA GLY A 123 16.62 -15.54 1.03
C GLY A 123 15.79 -15.51 2.31
N ASN A 124 15.69 -14.37 3.02
CA ASN A 124 14.87 -14.23 4.21
C ASN A 124 13.38 -14.09 3.86
N PRO A 125 12.46 -14.52 4.76
CA PRO A 125 11.03 -14.28 4.56
C PRO A 125 10.73 -12.79 4.34
N SER A 126 9.94 -12.50 3.30
CA SER A 126 9.51 -11.15 2.95
C SER A 126 7.99 -11.10 2.89
N PHE A 127 7.43 -10.05 3.48
CA PHE A 127 5.99 -9.77 3.48
C PHE A 127 5.75 -8.30 3.17
N TYR A 128 4.85 -8.04 2.24
CA TYR A 128 4.46 -6.70 1.85
C TYR A 128 2.93 -6.58 1.88
N PHE A 129 2.42 -5.57 2.57
CA PHE A 129 1.01 -5.22 2.58
C PHE A 129 0.85 -3.71 2.60
N LYS A 130 0.41 -3.13 1.49
CA LYS A 130 0.12 -1.70 1.35
C LYS A 130 -1.17 -1.51 0.57
N CYS A 131 -1.86 -0.41 0.87
CA CYS A 131 -3.09 -0.02 0.19
C CYS A 131 -3.05 1.45 -0.21
N ALA A 132 -3.98 1.82 -1.08
CA ALA A 132 -4.16 3.18 -1.58
C ALA A 132 -5.67 3.54 -1.52
N PRO A 133 -6.17 4.03 -0.38
CA PRO A 133 -7.55 4.40 -0.23
C PRO A 133 -7.90 5.66 -1.04
N GLN A 134 -9.04 5.63 -1.69
CA GLN A 134 -9.71 6.77 -2.30
C GLN A 134 -10.95 7.11 -1.48
N PHE A 135 -11.21 8.39 -1.29
CA PHE A 135 -12.33 8.89 -0.52
C PHE A 135 -13.26 9.70 -1.41
N GLU A 136 -14.57 9.58 -1.16
CA GLU A 136 -15.61 10.40 -1.77
C GLU A 136 -16.42 11.04 -0.64
N ALA A 137 -16.04 12.27 -0.28
CA ALA A 137 -16.75 13.11 0.68
C ALA A 137 -17.67 14.09 -0.06
N PRO A 138 -18.80 14.55 0.54
CA PRO A 138 -19.61 15.60 -0.05
C PRO A 138 -18.77 16.84 -0.34
N ALA A 139 -18.93 17.41 -1.55
CA ALA A 139 -18.08 18.49 -2.04
C ALA A 139 -18.23 19.81 -1.23
N ASP A 140 -19.36 20.00 -0.57
CA ASP A 140 -19.69 21.14 0.29
C ASP A 140 -19.35 20.90 1.77
N SER A 141 -18.80 19.72 2.11
CA SER A 141 -18.40 19.40 3.48
C SER A 141 -16.98 19.89 3.80
N LYS A 142 -16.68 20.09 5.07
CA LYS A 142 -15.31 20.36 5.54
C LYS A 142 -14.32 19.21 5.26
N TYR A 143 -14.83 18.05 4.81
CA TYR A 143 -14.05 16.86 4.47
C TYR A 143 -13.73 16.76 2.97
N ALA A 144 -14.14 17.74 2.15
CA ALA A 144 -13.87 17.76 0.71
C ALA A 144 -12.36 17.72 0.35
N TRP A 145 -11.47 18.03 1.30
CA TRP A 145 -10.02 17.87 1.13
C TRP A 145 -9.60 16.42 0.86
N LEU A 146 -10.38 15.44 1.32
CA LEU A 146 -10.15 14.03 1.05
C LEU A 146 -10.26 13.70 -0.44
N ASN A 147 -11.15 14.38 -1.17
CA ASN A 147 -11.35 14.18 -2.60
C ASN A 147 -10.18 14.67 -3.46
N ASN A 148 -9.39 15.60 -2.92
CA ASN A 148 -8.33 16.33 -3.62
C ASN A 148 -6.93 15.90 -3.16
N SER A 149 -6.79 14.70 -2.64
CA SER A 149 -5.53 14.18 -2.12
C SER A 149 -5.34 12.71 -2.49
N LEU A 150 -4.09 12.32 -2.64
CA LEU A 150 -3.72 10.90 -2.74
C LEU A 150 -3.37 10.37 -1.35
N PHE A 151 -3.69 9.10 -1.12
CA PHE A 151 -3.42 8.43 0.15
C PHE A 151 -2.76 7.08 -0.07
N VAL A 152 -1.95 6.70 0.90
CA VAL A 152 -1.41 5.35 1.04
C VAL A 152 -1.68 4.85 2.45
N CYS A 153 -1.86 3.55 2.63
CA CYS A 153 -2.04 3.00 3.96
C CYS A 153 -1.26 1.71 4.20
N SER A 154 -0.98 1.48 5.47
CA SER A 154 -0.30 0.28 5.96
C SER A 154 -1.08 -0.32 7.11
N PRO A 155 -1.19 -1.67 7.19
CA PRO A 155 -1.71 -2.31 8.37
C PRO A 155 -0.76 -2.14 9.56
N ASP A 156 -1.35 -2.02 10.75
CA ASP A 156 -0.65 -2.03 12.02
C ASP A 156 -0.99 -3.32 12.78
N PHE A 157 -0.08 -4.26 12.76
CA PHE A 157 -0.23 -5.54 13.44
C PHE A 157 0.26 -5.51 14.90
N SER A 158 0.76 -4.38 15.39
CA SER A 158 1.20 -4.23 16.78
C SER A 158 0.03 -4.11 17.76
N GLN A 159 -1.14 -3.72 17.28
CA GLN A 159 -2.32 -3.53 18.11
C GLN A 159 -3.15 -4.83 18.20
N GLN A 160 -3.52 -5.20 19.43
CA GLN A 160 -4.46 -6.29 19.66
C GLN A 160 -5.89 -5.80 19.35
N PHE A 161 -6.37 -6.11 18.16
CA PHE A 161 -7.68 -5.72 17.68
C PHE A 161 -8.34 -6.86 16.90
N LYS A 162 -9.64 -7.12 17.15
CA LYS A 162 -10.42 -8.13 16.40
C LYS A 162 -10.86 -7.54 15.05
N GLY A 163 -9.97 -7.58 14.05
CA GLY A 163 -10.16 -6.99 12.75
C GLY A 163 -8.85 -6.53 12.17
N ILE A 164 -8.85 -5.43 11.44
CA ILE A 164 -7.64 -4.83 10.90
C ILE A 164 -7.52 -3.36 11.31
N VAL A 165 -6.31 -2.97 11.70
CA VAL A 165 -5.96 -1.56 11.95
C VAL A 165 -5.15 -1.06 10.77
N LEU A 166 -5.56 0.07 10.18
CA LEU A 166 -4.92 0.69 9.03
C LEU A 166 -4.50 2.12 9.36
N ASN A 167 -3.21 2.41 9.24
CA ASN A 167 -2.69 3.78 9.32
C ASN A 167 -2.68 4.38 7.91
N VAL A 168 -3.45 5.45 7.71
CA VAL A 168 -3.60 6.15 6.44
C VAL A 168 -2.79 7.43 6.46
N CYS A 169 -1.95 7.62 5.45
CA CYS A 169 -1.18 8.83 5.25
C CYS A 169 -1.58 9.50 3.92
N ARG A 170 -1.66 10.83 3.97
CA ARG A 170 -1.77 11.68 2.80
C ARG A 170 -0.41 11.85 2.15
N VAL A 171 -0.37 11.82 0.82
CA VAL A 171 0.82 12.16 0.04
C VAL A 171 0.85 13.68 -0.15
N LYS A 172 1.97 14.32 0.24
CA LYS A 172 2.21 15.77 0.07
C LYS A 172 2.98 16.07 -1.18
#